data_af41121763dd17e2482e078328672e79
#
_entry.id   af41121763dd17e2482e078328672e79
#
_cell.length_a   1.000
_cell.length_b   1.000
_cell.length_c   1.000
_cell.angle_alpha   90.00
_cell.angle_beta   90.00
_cell.angle_gamma   90.00
#
_symmetry.space_group_name_H-M   'P 1'
#
loop_
_entity.id
_entity.type
_entity.pdbx_description
1 polymer ?
#
loop_
_entity_poly.entity_id
_entity_poly.type
_entity_poly.pdbx_seq_one_letter_code
_entity_poly.pdbx_strand_id
1 'polypeptide(L)'
;MKGFAMLKIGQTGWIEKEAPVCGPMDAICKPLALAPCTSDVHTVWAGAIGDRKDMILGHEAVGEIVEVGKLVKDFKVGDRVLVSAITPDWNSLEAQGGFAMHSGGMLSGWKFSNFKDGVFGEYFHVNDADGNLALLPEGMDLGAACMISDMVPTGFHGAELAEIQFGDTVAVIGIGPVGLMSVAAAAIRGASDIYAVGSRKNCAQLALEFGATDIINYRQGDIVEQIMEKTHGKGVDRIIVA
;
A
#
# COMPACT_ATOMS: atom_id res chain seq x y z
N MET A 1 -18.62 15.47 9.28
CA MET A 1 -18.27 14.93 7.95
C MET A 1 -18.85 13.54 7.78
N LYS A 2 -19.15 13.15 6.54
CA LYS A 2 -19.63 11.82 6.20
C LYS A 2 -18.44 10.92 5.81
N GLY A 3 -18.44 9.65 6.26
CA GLY A 3 -17.40 8.68 5.93
C GLY A 3 -17.92 7.26 5.86
N PHE A 4 -17.23 6.39 5.09
CA PHE A 4 -17.52 4.98 5.01
C PHE A 4 -16.68 4.22 6.03
N ALA A 5 -17.31 3.52 6.94
CA ALA A 5 -16.68 2.99 8.14
C ALA A 5 -16.95 1.50 8.37
N MET A 6 -16.04 0.89 9.13
CA MET A 6 -16.32 -0.34 9.86
C MET A 6 -17.19 -0.01 11.07
N LEU A 7 -18.41 -0.55 11.10
CA LEU A 7 -19.33 -0.39 12.23
C LEU A 7 -19.04 -1.39 13.34
N LYS A 8 -18.64 -2.58 12.95
CA LYS A 8 -18.12 -3.70 13.75
C LYS A 8 -17.58 -4.77 12.81
N ILE A 9 -16.98 -5.81 13.35
CA ILE A 9 -16.55 -6.98 12.54
C ILE A 9 -17.74 -7.52 11.73
N GLY A 10 -17.53 -7.67 10.42
CA GLY A 10 -18.52 -8.15 9.45
C GLY A 10 -19.56 -7.11 9.01
N GLN A 11 -19.42 -5.84 9.40
CA GLN A 11 -20.38 -4.81 9.02
C GLN A 11 -19.72 -3.48 8.68
N THR A 12 -20.11 -2.91 7.53
CA THR A 12 -19.73 -1.56 7.11
C THR A 12 -20.95 -0.68 6.87
N GLY A 13 -20.75 0.63 6.85
CA GLY A 13 -21.79 1.59 6.52
C GLY A 13 -21.29 3.03 6.51
N TRP A 14 -22.15 3.91 6.05
CA TRP A 14 -21.92 5.35 6.11
C TRP A 14 -22.28 5.86 7.50
N ILE A 15 -21.36 6.67 8.05
CA ILE A 15 -21.55 7.35 9.34
C ILE A 15 -21.29 8.84 9.20
N GLU A 16 -21.78 9.60 10.16
CA GLU A 16 -21.44 11.01 10.34
C GLU A 16 -20.57 11.16 11.60
N LYS A 17 -19.47 11.88 11.46
CA LYS A 17 -18.51 12.21 12.54
C LYS A 17 -18.15 13.69 12.46
N GLU A 18 -17.57 14.21 13.54
CA GLU A 18 -16.89 15.49 13.51
C GLU A 18 -15.73 15.46 12.51
N ALA A 19 -15.46 16.59 11.86
CA ALA A 19 -14.30 16.72 11.00
C ALA A 19 -13.01 16.60 11.83
N PRO A 20 -11.91 16.04 11.25
CA PRO A 20 -10.65 15.95 11.97
C PRO A 20 -10.10 17.35 12.27
N VAL A 21 -9.37 17.47 13.38
CA VAL A 21 -8.73 18.71 13.82
C VAL A 21 -7.27 18.69 13.36
N CYS A 22 -6.82 19.81 12.76
CA CYS A 22 -5.46 19.98 12.29
C CYS A 22 -4.51 20.30 13.47
N GLY A 23 -3.53 19.42 13.69
CA GLY A 23 -2.45 19.69 14.63
C GLY A 23 -1.38 20.63 14.06
N PRO A 24 -0.43 21.09 14.89
CA PRO A 24 0.58 22.06 14.45
C PRO A 24 1.48 21.61 13.31
N MET A 25 1.75 20.29 13.17
CA MET A 25 2.60 19.69 12.15
C MET A 25 1.82 18.91 11.09
N ASP A 26 0.48 18.95 11.16
CA ASP A 26 -0.41 18.10 10.41
C ASP A 26 -1.03 18.82 9.21
N ALA A 27 -1.72 18.05 8.37
CA ALA A 27 -2.58 18.57 7.33
C ALA A 27 -3.95 17.90 7.35
N ILE A 28 -4.99 18.62 6.95
CA ILE A 28 -6.30 18.08 6.59
C ILE A 28 -6.41 18.10 5.07
N CYS A 29 -6.75 16.96 4.51
CA CYS A 29 -6.91 16.79 3.08
C CYS A 29 -8.35 16.41 2.71
N LYS A 30 -8.78 16.89 1.55
CA LYS A 30 -9.97 16.42 0.83
C LYS A 30 -9.54 15.37 -0.18
N PRO A 31 -10.17 14.19 -0.26
CA PRO A 31 -9.78 13.17 -1.22
C PRO A 31 -10.07 13.60 -2.67
N LEU A 32 -9.13 13.35 -3.57
CA LEU A 32 -9.27 13.48 -5.03
C LEU A 32 -9.38 12.12 -5.70
N ALA A 33 -8.65 11.13 -5.19
CA ALA A 33 -8.75 9.73 -5.58
C ALA A 33 -8.49 8.85 -4.37
N LEU A 34 -9.15 7.70 -4.33
CA LEU A 34 -9.07 6.71 -3.25
C LEU A 34 -9.00 5.32 -3.87
N ALA A 35 -8.24 4.41 -3.27
CA ALA A 35 -8.25 3.01 -3.64
C ALA A 35 -8.62 2.12 -2.44
N PRO A 36 -9.64 1.27 -2.57
CA PRO A 36 -9.91 0.23 -1.56
C PRO A 36 -8.91 -0.91 -1.70
N CYS A 37 -8.32 -1.31 -0.59
CA CYS A 37 -7.35 -2.38 -0.50
C CYS A 37 -7.97 -3.68 0.05
N THR A 38 -7.35 -4.82 -0.24
CA THR A 38 -7.75 -6.11 0.35
C THR A 38 -7.60 -6.10 1.88
N SER A 39 -6.67 -5.30 2.43
CA SER A 39 -6.52 -5.13 3.87
C SER A 39 -7.74 -4.47 4.53
N ASP A 40 -8.47 -3.58 3.84
CA ASP A 40 -9.74 -3.05 4.34
C ASP A 40 -10.78 -4.18 4.48
N VAL A 41 -10.81 -5.11 3.52
CA VAL A 41 -11.67 -6.30 3.58
C VAL A 41 -11.30 -7.20 4.75
N HIS A 42 -10.00 -7.48 4.95
CA HIS A 42 -9.52 -8.29 6.07
C HIS A 42 -9.78 -7.61 7.41
N THR A 43 -9.64 -6.29 7.49
CA THR A 43 -9.97 -5.49 8.67
C THR A 43 -11.42 -5.69 9.06
N VAL A 44 -12.34 -5.57 8.12
CA VAL A 44 -13.79 -5.65 8.39
C VAL A 44 -14.23 -7.09 8.62
N TRP A 45 -13.90 -8.03 7.73
CA TRP A 45 -14.50 -9.36 7.71
C TRP A 45 -13.73 -10.39 8.52
N ALA A 46 -12.41 -10.28 8.59
CA ALA A 46 -11.57 -11.17 9.39
C ALA A 46 -11.20 -10.60 10.76
N GLY A 47 -11.49 -9.32 11.03
CA GLY A 47 -11.08 -8.66 12.26
C GLY A 47 -9.56 -8.59 12.42
N ALA A 48 -8.82 -8.44 11.31
CA ALA A 48 -7.36 -8.56 11.27
C ALA A 48 -6.63 -7.64 12.26
N ILE A 49 -7.20 -6.48 12.55
CA ILE A 49 -6.67 -5.51 13.54
C ILE A 49 -7.61 -5.35 14.75
N GLY A 50 -8.51 -6.31 14.98
CA GLY A 50 -9.52 -6.29 16.03
C GLY A 50 -10.75 -5.45 15.68
N ASP A 51 -11.70 -5.36 16.60
CA ASP A 51 -12.93 -4.59 16.40
C ASP A 51 -12.64 -3.09 16.44
N ARG A 52 -12.85 -2.41 15.32
CA ARG A 52 -12.67 -0.96 15.12
C ARG A 52 -14.03 -0.31 14.91
N LYS A 53 -14.79 -0.21 15.99
CA LYS A 53 -16.15 0.34 15.94
C LYS A 53 -16.16 1.79 15.45
N ASP A 54 -17.02 2.04 14.45
CA ASP A 54 -17.25 3.37 13.86
C ASP A 54 -15.94 4.03 13.35
N MET A 55 -15.00 3.22 12.85
CA MET A 55 -13.73 3.66 12.27
C MET A 55 -13.88 3.84 10.76
N ILE A 56 -13.66 5.05 10.23
CA ILE A 56 -13.60 5.28 8.79
C ILE A 56 -12.44 4.48 8.20
N LEU A 57 -12.72 3.78 7.10
CA LEU A 57 -11.79 2.89 6.41
C LEU A 57 -10.90 3.62 5.41
N GLY A 58 -9.98 2.87 4.81
CA GLY A 58 -9.10 3.31 3.71
C GLY A 58 -7.79 3.92 4.19
N HIS A 59 -6.74 3.72 3.39
CA HIS A 59 -5.39 4.22 3.66
C HIS A 59 -4.64 4.62 2.39
N GLU A 60 -5.25 4.48 1.23
CA GLU A 60 -4.67 4.83 -0.07
C GLU A 60 -5.38 6.03 -0.65
N ALA A 61 -4.67 7.16 -0.80
CA ALA A 61 -5.29 8.42 -1.24
C ALA A 61 -4.35 9.34 -2.02
N VAL A 62 -4.96 10.08 -2.92
CA VAL A 62 -4.49 11.36 -3.42
C VAL A 62 -5.43 12.43 -2.88
N GLY A 63 -4.91 13.51 -2.33
CA GLY A 63 -5.71 14.55 -1.70
C GLY A 63 -5.36 15.96 -2.15
N GLU A 64 -6.23 16.89 -1.83
CA GLU A 64 -5.98 18.33 -1.86
C GLU A 64 -5.95 18.84 -0.42
N ILE A 65 -4.92 19.58 -0.06
CA ILE A 65 -4.78 20.15 1.28
C ILE A 65 -5.79 21.27 1.45
N VAL A 66 -6.63 21.18 2.48
CA VAL A 66 -7.63 22.19 2.85
C VAL A 66 -7.25 22.95 4.12
N GLU A 67 -6.39 22.38 4.96
CA GLU A 67 -5.85 23.02 6.15
C GLU A 67 -4.45 22.50 6.43
N VAL A 68 -3.52 23.36 6.90
CA VAL A 68 -2.18 22.98 7.33
C VAL A 68 -1.87 23.55 8.72
N GLY A 69 -1.12 22.79 9.49
CA GLY A 69 -0.61 23.21 10.78
C GLY A 69 0.46 24.31 10.65
N LYS A 70 0.53 25.16 11.68
CA LYS A 70 1.44 26.34 11.70
C LYS A 70 2.93 26.03 11.63
N LEU A 71 3.33 24.78 11.84
CA LEU A 71 4.71 24.30 11.78
C LEU A 71 5.04 23.55 10.51
N VAL A 72 4.07 23.28 9.64
CA VAL A 72 4.28 22.68 8.29
C VAL A 72 5.03 23.70 7.44
N LYS A 73 6.05 23.23 6.71
CA LYS A 73 6.98 24.07 5.94
C LYS A 73 6.89 23.87 4.44
N ASP A 74 6.69 22.62 4.02
CA ASP A 74 6.85 22.20 2.63
C ASP A 74 5.52 22.20 1.85
N PHE A 75 4.40 22.41 2.54
CA PHE A 75 3.05 22.36 1.96
C PHE A 75 2.19 23.56 2.36
N LYS A 76 1.20 23.86 1.50
CA LYS A 76 0.20 24.91 1.70
C LYS A 76 -1.19 24.45 1.27
N VAL A 77 -2.21 25.16 1.71
CA VAL A 77 -3.60 24.96 1.28
C VAL A 77 -3.70 25.06 -0.26
N GLY A 78 -4.41 24.13 -0.86
CA GLY A 78 -4.58 24.00 -2.31
C GLY A 78 -3.54 23.10 -2.98
N ASP A 79 -2.48 22.68 -2.30
CA ASP A 79 -1.54 21.70 -2.85
C ASP A 79 -2.21 20.35 -3.03
N ARG A 80 -1.95 19.71 -4.18
CA ARG A 80 -2.37 18.35 -4.48
C ARG A 80 -1.26 17.39 -4.10
N VAL A 81 -1.60 16.39 -3.31
CA VAL A 81 -0.59 15.54 -2.66
C VAL A 81 -0.91 14.05 -2.76
N LEU A 82 0.15 13.28 -2.88
CA LEU A 82 0.18 11.85 -2.59
C LEU A 82 0.25 11.67 -1.07
N VAL A 83 -0.51 10.73 -0.56
CA VAL A 83 -0.57 10.43 0.87
C VAL A 83 0.04 9.04 1.09
N SER A 84 1.06 8.93 1.93
CA SER A 84 1.60 7.63 2.30
C SER A 84 0.58 6.82 3.11
N ALA A 85 0.40 5.55 2.77
CA ALA A 85 -0.45 4.63 3.55
C ALA A 85 0.08 4.43 4.97
N ILE A 86 1.40 4.46 5.12
CA ILE A 86 2.10 4.41 6.41
C ILE A 86 2.52 5.84 6.77
N THR A 87 1.99 6.36 7.87
CA THR A 87 2.24 7.74 8.34
C THR A 87 2.90 7.74 9.72
N PRO A 88 4.20 7.40 9.79
CA PRO A 88 4.93 7.32 11.05
C PRO A 88 5.05 8.69 11.72
N ASP A 89 5.41 8.68 12.99
CA ASP A 89 6.06 9.80 13.66
C ASP A 89 7.56 9.76 13.32
N TRP A 90 8.01 10.67 12.49
CA TRP A 90 9.41 10.73 12.04
C TRP A 90 10.39 11.13 13.15
N ASN A 91 9.91 11.62 14.30
CA ASN A 91 10.72 11.90 15.48
C ASN A 91 10.90 10.67 16.38
N SER A 92 10.22 9.55 16.10
CA SER A 92 10.39 8.32 16.87
C SER A 92 11.77 7.68 16.62
N LEU A 93 12.28 6.97 17.63
CA LEU A 93 13.56 6.27 17.50
C LEU A 93 13.49 5.16 16.46
N GLU A 94 12.36 4.50 16.34
CA GLU A 94 12.13 3.46 15.33
C GLU A 94 12.25 4.04 13.92
N ALA A 95 11.60 5.17 13.64
CA ALA A 95 11.68 5.82 12.34
C ALA A 95 13.11 6.29 12.02
N GLN A 96 13.79 6.89 12.97
CA GLN A 96 15.19 7.30 12.83
C GLN A 96 16.14 6.11 12.63
N GLY A 97 15.81 4.95 13.20
CA GLY A 97 16.55 3.70 13.02
C GLY A 97 16.23 2.94 11.72
N GLY A 98 15.37 3.49 10.85
CA GLY A 98 14.99 2.84 9.58
C GLY A 98 13.75 1.92 9.67
N PHE A 99 13.07 1.88 10.83
CA PHE A 99 11.91 1.04 11.08
C PHE A 99 10.63 1.87 11.21
N ALA A 100 10.40 2.81 10.31
CA ALA A 100 9.30 3.77 10.36
C ALA A 100 7.91 3.12 10.52
N MET A 101 7.70 1.92 9.93
CA MET A 101 6.48 1.14 10.09
C MET A 101 6.17 0.80 11.56
N HIS A 102 7.18 0.73 12.41
CA HIS A 102 7.05 0.40 13.84
C HIS A 102 7.08 1.63 14.76
N SER A 103 6.95 2.83 14.20
CA SER A 103 6.90 4.09 14.97
C SER A 103 5.82 4.07 16.04
N GLY A 104 6.24 4.03 17.31
CA GLY A 104 5.35 3.92 18.47
C GLY A 104 4.89 2.51 18.83
N GLY A 105 5.51 1.46 18.25
CA GLY A 105 5.22 0.05 18.51
C GLY A 105 5.04 -0.77 17.23
N MET A 106 4.78 -2.06 17.39
CA MET A 106 4.62 -2.98 16.25
C MET A 106 3.49 -2.50 15.32
N LEU A 107 3.83 -2.21 14.06
CA LEU A 107 2.94 -1.72 13.00
C LEU A 107 2.20 -0.40 13.32
N SER A 108 2.64 0.35 14.34
CA SER A 108 1.95 1.58 14.76
C SER A 108 2.17 2.76 13.81
N GLY A 109 3.09 2.66 12.86
CA GLY A 109 3.20 3.60 11.73
C GLY A 109 2.01 3.53 10.78
N TRP A 110 1.33 2.40 10.69
CA TRP A 110 0.06 2.27 9.98
C TRP A 110 -1.07 2.82 10.84
N LYS A 111 -1.37 4.11 10.69
CA LYS A 111 -2.34 4.82 11.54
C LYS A 111 -3.75 4.84 10.96
N PHE A 112 -3.91 4.97 9.64
CA PHE A 112 -5.21 5.02 8.98
C PHE A 112 -6.01 3.73 9.20
N SER A 113 -7.30 3.87 9.56
CA SER A 113 -8.21 2.77 9.88
C SER A 113 -7.78 1.89 11.06
N ASN A 114 -6.66 2.20 11.70
CA ASN A 114 -6.10 1.47 12.83
C ASN A 114 -6.13 2.29 14.13
N PHE A 115 -5.45 3.41 14.16
CA PHE A 115 -5.38 4.31 15.34
C PHE A 115 -6.15 5.61 15.13
N LYS A 116 -6.46 5.98 13.91
CA LYS A 116 -7.28 7.13 13.52
C LYS A 116 -8.16 6.78 12.33
N ASP A 117 -9.14 7.59 12.05
CA ASP A 117 -9.98 7.47 10.87
C ASP A 117 -9.13 7.42 9.59
N GLY A 118 -9.58 6.57 8.64
CA GLY A 118 -8.98 6.41 7.33
C GLY A 118 -9.41 7.48 6.34
N VAL A 119 -9.10 7.23 5.07
CA VAL A 119 -9.26 8.23 4.00
C VAL A 119 -10.62 8.19 3.29
N PHE A 120 -11.52 7.23 3.59
CA PHE A 120 -12.84 7.11 2.95
C PHE A 120 -13.88 8.06 3.56
N GLY A 121 -13.51 9.31 3.75
CA GLY A 121 -14.34 10.38 4.26
C GLY A 121 -14.29 11.64 3.41
N GLU A 122 -15.15 12.63 3.71
CA GLU A 122 -15.11 13.94 3.06
C GLU A 122 -13.78 14.67 3.31
N TYR A 123 -13.19 14.41 4.49
CA TYR A 123 -11.86 14.90 4.89
C TYR A 123 -11.11 13.80 5.64
N PHE A 124 -9.79 13.84 5.58
CA PHE A 124 -8.92 12.97 6.36
C PHE A 124 -7.70 13.73 6.89
N HIS A 125 -7.18 13.25 7.99
CA HIS A 125 -6.07 13.87 8.71
C HIS A 125 -4.75 13.17 8.41
N VAL A 126 -3.72 13.93 8.05
CA VAL A 126 -2.35 13.43 7.89
C VAL A 126 -1.47 14.04 8.97
N ASN A 127 -0.92 13.22 9.86
CA ASN A 127 0.05 13.67 10.86
C ASN A 127 1.41 13.90 10.20
N ASP A 128 2.23 14.78 10.78
CA ASP A 128 3.60 15.06 10.34
C ASP A 128 3.65 15.27 8.81
N ALA A 129 2.90 16.26 8.32
CA ALA A 129 2.64 16.47 6.90
C ALA A 129 3.92 16.54 6.05
N ASP A 130 4.96 17.25 6.51
CA ASP A 130 6.23 17.38 5.78
C ASP A 130 6.96 16.04 5.56
N GLY A 131 6.68 15.03 6.40
CA GLY A 131 7.28 13.70 6.28
C GLY A 131 6.37 12.65 5.63
N ASN A 132 5.05 12.90 5.55
CA ASN A 132 4.07 11.89 5.15
C ASN A 132 3.27 12.25 3.89
N LEU A 133 3.58 13.39 3.27
CA LEU A 133 3.01 13.83 2.01
C LEU A 133 4.09 14.02 0.95
N ALA A 134 3.70 13.94 -0.31
CA ALA A 134 4.52 14.34 -1.44
C ALA A 134 3.67 15.15 -2.43
N LEU A 135 4.23 16.21 -3.02
CA LEU A 135 3.53 16.96 -4.06
C LEU A 135 3.20 16.06 -5.25
N LEU A 136 1.97 16.12 -5.70
CA LEU A 136 1.54 15.43 -6.92
C LEU A 136 2.16 16.12 -8.13
N PRO A 137 2.92 15.42 -8.98
CA PRO A 137 3.44 15.99 -10.22
C PRO A 137 2.32 16.51 -11.13
N GLU A 138 2.55 17.64 -11.78
CA GLU A 138 1.59 18.21 -12.71
C GLU A 138 1.29 17.25 -13.87
N GLY A 139 0.02 17.08 -14.19
CA GLY A 139 -0.42 16.20 -15.28
C GLY A 139 -0.44 14.70 -14.93
N MET A 140 -0.06 14.30 -13.72
CA MET A 140 -0.13 12.90 -13.31
C MET A 140 -1.58 12.43 -13.19
N ASP A 141 -1.88 11.26 -13.77
CA ASP A 141 -3.18 10.60 -13.60
C ASP A 141 -3.44 10.24 -12.13
N LEU A 142 -4.62 10.58 -11.63
CA LEU A 142 -4.95 10.39 -10.21
C LEU A 142 -5.04 8.92 -9.81
N GLY A 143 -5.48 8.04 -10.71
CA GLY A 143 -5.54 6.60 -10.46
C GLY A 143 -4.14 6.00 -10.34
N ALA A 144 -3.24 6.33 -11.26
CA ALA A 144 -1.83 5.93 -11.20
C ALA A 144 -1.15 6.50 -9.95
N ALA A 145 -1.42 7.76 -9.61
CA ALA A 145 -0.91 8.39 -8.39
C ALA A 145 -1.37 7.66 -7.12
N CYS A 146 -2.65 7.24 -7.06
CA CYS A 146 -3.18 6.51 -5.92
C CYS A 146 -2.48 5.17 -5.70
N MET A 147 -2.01 4.49 -6.76
CA MET A 147 -1.22 3.26 -6.66
C MET A 147 0.13 3.48 -5.95
N ILE A 148 0.69 4.69 -6.02
CA ILE A 148 1.97 5.04 -5.38
C ILE A 148 1.83 5.21 -3.87
N SER A 149 0.62 5.41 -3.37
CA SER A 149 0.39 5.58 -1.92
C SER A 149 0.71 4.31 -1.11
N ASP A 150 0.52 3.11 -1.68
CA ASP A 150 0.78 1.82 -1.02
C ASP A 150 1.36 0.76 -1.96
N MET A 151 0.63 0.35 -2.99
CA MET A 151 0.90 -0.87 -3.77
C MET A 151 2.29 -0.87 -4.40
N VAL A 152 2.74 0.27 -4.94
CA VAL A 152 4.06 0.41 -5.56
C VAL A 152 5.17 0.27 -4.51
N PRO A 153 5.23 1.10 -3.44
CA PRO A 153 6.30 0.96 -2.44
C PRO A 153 6.26 -0.39 -1.72
N THR A 154 5.08 -0.96 -1.45
CA THR A 154 4.94 -2.27 -0.81
C THR A 154 5.52 -3.38 -1.69
N GLY A 155 5.21 -3.40 -2.98
CA GLY A 155 5.77 -4.37 -3.91
C GLY A 155 7.28 -4.25 -4.09
N PHE A 156 7.79 -3.02 -4.17
CA PHE A 156 9.23 -2.74 -4.26
C PHE A 156 9.97 -3.13 -2.98
N HIS A 157 9.38 -2.82 -1.81
CA HIS A 157 9.94 -3.23 -0.52
C HIS A 157 9.97 -4.75 -0.36
N GLY A 158 8.96 -5.47 -0.86
CA GLY A 158 8.98 -6.94 -0.92
C GLY A 158 10.17 -7.48 -1.70
N ALA A 159 10.52 -6.86 -2.84
CA ALA A 159 11.69 -7.24 -3.61
C ALA A 159 13.02 -6.88 -2.90
N GLU A 160 13.03 -5.80 -2.13
CA GLU A 160 14.16 -5.42 -1.27
C GLU A 160 14.38 -6.44 -0.15
N LEU A 161 13.32 -6.79 0.59
CA LEU A 161 13.38 -7.77 1.68
C LEU A 161 13.74 -9.18 1.20
N ALA A 162 13.35 -9.54 -0.02
CA ALA A 162 13.79 -10.80 -0.66
C ALA A 162 15.26 -10.76 -1.05
N GLU A 163 15.94 -9.61 -0.94
CA GLU A 163 17.37 -9.44 -1.29
C GLU A 163 17.69 -9.91 -2.71
N ILE A 164 16.80 -9.64 -3.68
CA ILE A 164 16.97 -10.06 -5.06
C ILE A 164 18.27 -9.50 -5.62
N GLN A 165 19.13 -10.40 -6.13
CA GLN A 165 20.38 -10.10 -6.78
C GLN A 165 20.27 -10.23 -8.30
N PHE A 166 21.21 -9.61 -9.00
CA PHE A 166 21.32 -9.76 -10.45
C PHE A 166 21.51 -11.23 -10.84
N GLY A 167 20.63 -11.74 -11.71
CA GLY A 167 20.64 -13.11 -12.18
C GLY A 167 19.85 -14.12 -11.35
N ASP A 168 19.25 -13.70 -10.20
CA ASP A 168 18.39 -14.58 -9.42
C ASP A 168 17.14 -15.01 -10.18
N THR A 169 16.68 -16.22 -9.90
CA THR A 169 15.38 -16.75 -10.31
C THR A 169 14.36 -16.48 -9.20
N VAL A 170 13.24 -15.85 -9.52
CA VAL A 170 12.27 -15.34 -8.52
C VAL A 170 10.89 -15.92 -8.75
N ALA A 171 10.20 -16.33 -7.69
CA ALA A 171 8.76 -16.61 -7.71
C ALA A 171 8.00 -15.51 -6.96
N VAL A 172 6.99 -14.92 -7.59
CA VAL A 172 6.06 -13.99 -6.97
C VAL A 172 4.71 -14.67 -6.82
N ILE A 173 4.32 -14.99 -5.58
CA ILE A 173 3.08 -15.69 -5.25
C ILE A 173 1.99 -14.69 -4.95
N GLY A 174 0.97 -14.65 -5.82
CA GLY A 174 -0.09 -13.64 -5.78
C GLY A 174 0.22 -12.48 -6.71
N ILE A 175 -0.47 -12.39 -7.84
CA ILE A 175 -0.33 -11.31 -8.84
C ILE A 175 -1.53 -10.35 -8.78
N GLY A 176 -1.87 -9.92 -7.55
CA GLY A 176 -2.68 -8.73 -7.31
C GLY A 176 -1.86 -7.46 -7.54
N PRO A 177 -2.38 -6.26 -7.19
CA PRO A 177 -1.65 -5.01 -7.41
C PRO A 177 -0.24 -4.99 -6.78
N VAL A 178 -0.10 -5.42 -5.52
CA VAL A 178 1.20 -5.52 -4.83
C VAL A 178 2.13 -6.50 -5.55
N GLY A 179 1.64 -7.71 -5.87
CA GLY A 179 2.46 -8.72 -6.55
C GLY A 179 2.89 -8.30 -7.96
N LEU A 180 2.05 -7.56 -8.70
CA LEU A 180 2.45 -6.98 -9.98
C LEU A 180 3.60 -5.98 -9.82
N MET A 181 3.58 -5.16 -8.77
CA MET A 181 4.68 -4.24 -8.45
C MET A 181 5.93 -4.99 -7.96
N SER A 182 5.75 -6.13 -7.28
CA SER A 182 6.88 -7.01 -6.92
C SER A 182 7.53 -7.65 -8.15
N VAL A 183 6.74 -8.02 -9.17
CA VAL A 183 7.27 -8.48 -10.47
C VAL A 183 8.08 -7.38 -11.13
N ALA A 184 7.53 -6.16 -11.24
CA ALA A 184 8.24 -5.03 -11.80
C ALA A 184 9.55 -4.72 -11.06
N ALA A 185 9.51 -4.74 -9.72
CA ALA A 185 10.68 -4.50 -8.88
C ALA A 185 11.75 -5.59 -9.06
N ALA A 186 11.36 -6.88 -9.16
CA ALA A 186 12.27 -8.00 -9.43
C ALA A 186 12.96 -7.84 -10.80
N ALA A 187 12.21 -7.45 -11.83
CA ALA A 187 12.75 -7.19 -13.16
C ALA A 187 13.76 -6.02 -13.15
N ILE A 188 13.43 -4.91 -12.48
CA ILE A 188 14.32 -3.74 -12.33
C ILE A 188 15.60 -4.11 -11.56
N ARG A 189 15.53 -5.00 -10.57
CA ARG A 189 16.71 -5.50 -9.82
C ARG A 189 17.55 -6.49 -10.60
N GLY A 190 17.12 -6.90 -11.79
CA GLY A 190 17.90 -7.74 -12.69
C GLY A 190 17.75 -9.25 -12.45
N ALA A 191 16.61 -9.69 -11.94
CA ALA A 191 16.27 -11.11 -11.92
C ALA A 191 16.35 -11.70 -13.32
N SER A 192 16.86 -12.94 -13.47
CA SER A 192 16.99 -13.62 -14.76
C SER A 192 15.65 -14.22 -15.21
N ASP A 193 14.95 -14.84 -14.28
CA ASP A 193 13.64 -15.43 -14.50
C ASP A 193 12.68 -15.04 -13.36
N ILE A 194 11.46 -14.67 -13.74
CA ILE A 194 10.42 -14.27 -12.81
C ILE A 194 9.16 -15.08 -13.09
N TYR A 195 8.82 -15.98 -12.19
CA TYR A 195 7.63 -16.82 -12.25
C TYR A 195 6.50 -16.15 -11.44
N ALA A 196 5.50 -15.63 -12.16
CA ALA A 196 4.37 -14.93 -11.57
C ALA A 196 3.20 -15.90 -11.32
N VAL A 197 2.89 -16.15 -10.04
CA VAL A 197 1.89 -17.16 -9.64
C VAL A 197 0.52 -16.53 -9.50
N GLY A 198 -0.41 -16.91 -10.38
CA GLY A 198 -1.79 -16.41 -10.36
C GLY A 198 -2.65 -17.02 -11.44
N SER A 199 -3.97 -16.72 -11.43
CA SER A 199 -4.92 -17.32 -12.38
C SER A 199 -5.81 -16.34 -13.13
N ARG A 200 -5.83 -15.06 -12.73
CA ARG A 200 -6.63 -14.03 -13.39
C ARG A 200 -5.95 -13.56 -14.66
N LYS A 201 -6.64 -13.68 -15.80
CA LYS A 201 -6.07 -13.37 -17.13
C LYS A 201 -5.47 -11.97 -17.23
N ASN A 202 -6.18 -10.94 -16.74
CA ASN A 202 -5.70 -9.54 -16.79
C ASN A 202 -4.43 -9.37 -15.97
N CYS A 203 -4.35 -9.96 -14.77
CA CYS A 203 -3.16 -9.88 -13.93
C CYS A 203 -1.99 -10.66 -14.55
N ALA A 204 -2.24 -11.80 -15.17
CA ALA A 204 -1.21 -12.58 -15.86
C ALA A 204 -0.63 -11.79 -17.05
N GLN A 205 -1.50 -11.13 -17.84
CA GLN A 205 -1.05 -10.28 -18.94
C GLN A 205 -0.17 -9.12 -18.43
N LEU A 206 -0.62 -8.39 -17.41
CA LEU A 206 0.16 -7.31 -16.80
C LEU A 206 1.47 -7.79 -16.17
N ALA A 207 1.49 -8.99 -15.56
CA ALA A 207 2.72 -9.56 -15.01
C ALA A 207 3.78 -9.77 -16.13
N LEU A 208 3.37 -10.27 -17.28
CA LEU A 208 4.28 -10.42 -18.44
C LEU A 208 4.77 -9.04 -18.94
N GLU A 209 3.88 -8.05 -19.02
CA GLU A 209 4.24 -6.68 -19.41
C GLU A 209 5.22 -6.03 -18.41
N PHE A 210 5.13 -6.36 -17.13
CA PHE A 210 6.01 -5.86 -16.07
C PHE A 210 7.30 -6.68 -15.90
N GLY A 211 7.51 -7.69 -16.74
CA GLY A 211 8.77 -8.42 -16.81
C GLY A 211 8.76 -9.85 -16.27
N ALA A 212 7.59 -10.43 -15.96
CA ALA A 212 7.53 -11.86 -15.68
C ALA A 212 7.96 -12.67 -16.90
N THR A 213 8.78 -13.69 -16.67
CA THR A 213 9.23 -14.64 -17.70
C THR A 213 8.11 -15.61 -18.04
N ASP A 214 7.36 -16.05 -17.05
CA ASP A 214 6.27 -17.01 -17.22
C ASP A 214 5.21 -16.91 -16.11
N ILE A 215 4.03 -17.46 -16.40
CA ILE A 215 2.88 -17.51 -15.49
C ILE A 215 2.71 -18.92 -14.95
N ILE A 216 2.68 -19.05 -13.63
CA ILE A 216 2.35 -20.27 -12.92
C ILE A 216 0.89 -20.21 -12.52
N ASN A 217 0.06 -21.05 -13.15
CA ASN A 217 -1.37 -21.03 -12.89
C ASN A 217 -1.76 -22.14 -11.91
N TYR A 218 -2.02 -21.77 -10.65
CA TYR A 218 -2.39 -22.72 -9.59
C TYR A 218 -3.70 -23.50 -9.85
N ARG A 219 -4.50 -23.11 -10.85
CA ARG A 219 -5.69 -23.87 -11.29
C ARG A 219 -5.36 -24.96 -12.28
N GLN A 220 -4.14 -25.00 -12.80
CA GLN A 220 -3.70 -25.99 -13.80
C GLN A 220 -2.81 -27.09 -13.21
N GLY A 221 -2.47 -26.99 -11.93
CA GLY A 221 -1.65 -27.99 -11.23
C GLY A 221 -0.96 -27.41 -9.99
N ASP A 222 -0.18 -28.23 -9.34
CA ASP A 222 0.62 -27.84 -8.18
C ASP A 222 1.66 -26.77 -8.58
N ILE A 223 1.80 -25.73 -7.75
CA ILE A 223 2.70 -24.61 -8.00
C ILE A 223 4.15 -25.06 -8.00
N VAL A 224 4.52 -25.93 -7.05
CA VAL A 224 5.91 -26.40 -6.90
C VAL A 224 6.29 -27.26 -8.09
N GLU A 225 5.42 -28.19 -8.52
CA GLU A 225 5.66 -29.03 -9.68
C GLU A 225 5.86 -28.20 -10.95
N GLN A 226 5.01 -27.20 -11.20
CA GLN A 226 5.14 -26.32 -12.36
C GLN A 226 6.46 -25.52 -12.33
N ILE A 227 6.87 -24.99 -11.18
CA ILE A 227 8.14 -24.27 -11.04
C ILE A 227 9.32 -25.22 -11.23
N MET A 228 9.30 -26.40 -10.61
CA MET A 228 10.36 -27.39 -10.73
C MET A 228 10.55 -27.86 -12.17
N GLU A 229 9.46 -28.05 -12.92
CA GLU A 229 9.54 -28.37 -14.35
C GLU A 229 10.24 -27.27 -15.15
N LYS A 230 9.82 -26.00 -14.96
CA LYS A 230 10.37 -24.82 -15.67
C LYS A 230 11.83 -24.53 -15.31
N THR A 231 12.22 -24.86 -14.11
CA THR A 231 13.59 -24.65 -13.61
C THR A 231 14.48 -25.91 -13.74
N HIS A 232 14.01 -26.94 -14.45
CA HIS A 232 14.73 -28.21 -14.60
C HIS A 232 15.16 -28.85 -13.26
N GLY A 233 14.26 -28.77 -12.27
CA GLY A 233 14.47 -29.35 -10.95
C GLY A 233 15.29 -28.51 -9.98
N LYS A 234 15.66 -27.27 -10.34
CA LYS A 234 16.50 -26.39 -9.48
C LYS A 234 15.66 -25.56 -8.46
N GLY A 235 14.42 -25.25 -8.81
CA GLY A 235 13.62 -24.30 -8.04
C GLY A 235 14.02 -22.84 -8.29
N VAL A 236 13.67 -21.97 -7.34
CA VAL A 236 13.96 -20.54 -7.41
C VAL A 236 14.86 -20.08 -6.27
N ASP A 237 15.63 -19.01 -6.50
CA ASP A 237 16.53 -18.43 -5.51
C ASP A 237 15.76 -17.59 -4.48
N ARG A 238 14.70 -16.90 -4.92
CA ARG A 238 13.94 -15.96 -4.07
C ARG A 238 12.43 -16.14 -4.24
N ILE A 239 11.70 -15.91 -3.16
CA ILE A 239 10.22 -15.97 -3.16
C ILE A 239 9.68 -14.70 -2.52
N ILE A 240 8.69 -14.09 -3.18
CA ILE A 240 7.86 -13.01 -2.63
C ILE A 240 6.44 -13.54 -2.52
N VAL A 241 5.83 -13.40 -1.34
CA VAL A 241 4.41 -13.69 -1.11
C VAL A 241 3.68 -12.36 -0.95
N ALA A 242 2.75 -12.04 -1.87
CA ALA A 242 2.05 -10.76 -1.99
C ALA A 242 0.52 -10.88 -1.83
#